data_166fae8935967b2b7cbe66d9ce783a4c
#
_entry.id   166fae8935967b2b7cbe66d9ce783a4c
#
_cell.length_a   1.000
_cell.length_b   1.000
_cell.length_c   1.000
_cell.angle_alpha   90.00
_cell.angle_beta   90.00
_cell.angle_gamma   90.00
#
_symmetry.space_group_name_H-M   'P 1'
#
loop_
_entity.id
_entity.type
_entity.pdbx_description
1 polymer ?
#
loop_
_entity_poly.entity_id
_entity_poly.type
_entity_poly.pdbx_seq_one_letter_code
_entity_poly.pdbx_strand_id
1 'polypeptide(L)'
;LPVDPIDARTFRRKVLLDPNFDPSGLIVARDAGEVVGFCLCLVRRVPLEKVGMEPERGWITAFGVHPRARRQGIGSALMEGALAWFRQTERREVAIAPYTPNYFVPGVDVEAYADGLRWLTERFGFEVVARPLSMDANIVRFDPAPYAEREAALRAAGVRCEPLAPTAIPEFIAFMQAHLPGDWVRHARELLLDAARGHAGYDQILVAWLGEEVVGYCQFDGEHFGPYGVRSDLQGKGIGTVLMVRCLQAMRERGLHHAWVLWTSDETAQRIYARFGFRETRRFAVLRKRW
;
A
#
# COMPACT_ATOMS: atom_id res chain seq x y z
N LEU A 1 2.82 -17.32 5.55
CA LEU A 1 3.66 -17.21 4.35
C LEU A 1 5.12 -17.00 4.78
N PRO A 2 6.12 -17.68 4.19
CA PRO A 2 7.51 -17.64 4.68
C PRO A 2 8.13 -16.24 4.70
N VAL A 3 7.87 -15.43 3.69
CA VAL A 3 8.45 -14.08 3.54
C VAL A 3 7.45 -12.95 3.84
N ASP A 4 6.19 -13.29 4.08
CA ASP A 4 5.12 -12.32 4.41
C ASP A 4 4.32 -12.85 5.61
N PRO A 5 4.89 -12.86 6.82
CA PRO A 5 4.18 -13.31 8.00
C PRO A 5 2.99 -12.38 8.28
N ILE A 6 1.84 -12.97 8.50
CA ILE A 6 0.61 -12.25 8.86
C ILE A 6 0.25 -12.71 10.28
N ASP A 7 0.33 -11.79 11.23
CA ASP A 7 -0.10 -12.05 12.59
C ASP A 7 -1.64 -11.97 12.74
N ALA A 8 -2.14 -12.45 13.87
CA ALA A 8 -3.57 -12.48 14.13
C ALA A 8 -4.20 -11.06 14.18
N ARG A 9 -3.46 -10.04 14.61
CA ARG A 9 -3.92 -8.65 14.66
C ARG A 9 -4.10 -8.10 13.25
N THR A 10 -3.08 -8.26 12.40
CA THR A 10 -3.12 -7.84 11.00
C THR A 10 -4.21 -8.56 10.22
N PHE A 11 -4.38 -9.88 10.44
CA PHE A 11 -5.44 -10.65 9.81
C PHE A 11 -6.83 -10.14 10.23
N ARG A 12 -7.05 -9.91 11.52
CA ARG A 12 -8.33 -9.34 11.99
C ARG A 12 -8.60 -7.99 11.32
N ARG A 13 -7.63 -7.07 11.35
CA ARG A 13 -7.79 -5.71 10.81
C ARG A 13 -8.02 -5.70 9.30
N LYS A 14 -7.17 -6.41 8.55
CA LYS A 14 -7.18 -6.34 7.07
C LYS A 14 -8.16 -7.30 6.41
N VAL A 15 -8.66 -8.31 7.13
CA VAL A 15 -9.55 -9.34 6.58
C VAL A 15 -10.89 -9.33 7.32
N LEU A 16 -10.92 -9.78 8.58
CA LEU A 16 -12.19 -10.01 9.28
C LEU A 16 -13.01 -8.73 9.53
N LEU A 17 -12.34 -7.59 9.67
CA LEU A 17 -12.96 -6.27 9.84
C LEU A 17 -13.07 -5.45 8.55
N ASP A 18 -12.64 -6.01 7.41
CA ASP A 18 -12.89 -5.39 6.11
C ASP A 18 -14.39 -5.47 5.79
N PRO A 19 -15.07 -4.36 5.47
CA PRO A 19 -16.51 -4.37 5.18
C PRO A 19 -16.85 -5.16 3.90
N ASN A 20 -15.87 -5.52 3.09
CA ASN A 20 -16.01 -6.34 1.89
C ASN A 20 -15.71 -7.83 2.14
N PHE A 21 -15.32 -8.19 3.38
CA PHE A 21 -15.07 -9.60 3.71
C PHE A 21 -16.36 -10.44 3.64
N ASP A 22 -16.27 -11.53 2.90
CA ASP A 22 -17.31 -12.56 2.81
C ASP A 22 -16.69 -13.90 3.19
N PRO A 23 -17.22 -14.59 4.22
CA PRO A 23 -16.73 -15.91 4.58
C PRO A 23 -16.75 -16.92 3.42
N SER A 24 -17.71 -16.80 2.49
CA SER A 24 -17.78 -17.68 1.29
C SER A 24 -16.63 -17.46 0.31
N GLY A 25 -15.97 -16.28 0.35
CA GLY A 25 -14.77 -15.96 -0.42
C GLY A 25 -13.47 -16.48 0.22
N LEU A 26 -13.51 -16.99 1.44
CA LEU A 26 -12.36 -17.64 2.09
C LEU A 26 -12.44 -19.17 1.86
N ILE A 27 -11.83 -19.61 0.78
CA ILE A 27 -11.82 -21.02 0.38
C ILE A 27 -10.66 -21.71 1.10
N VAL A 28 -10.93 -22.82 1.77
CA VAL A 28 -9.93 -23.57 2.53
C VAL A 28 -9.85 -25.03 2.09
N ALA A 29 -8.65 -25.58 2.02
CA ALA A 29 -8.39 -26.99 1.85
C ALA A 29 -8.04 -27.61 3.21
N ARG A 30 -8.65 -28.74 3.54
CA ARG A 30 -8.39 -29.49 4.77
C ARG A 30 -7.89 -30.89 4.43
N ASP A 31 -6.96 -31.38 5.25
CA ASP A 31 -6.46 -32.73 5.25
C ASP A 31 -6.49 -33.25 6.70
N ALA A 32 -7.14 -34.37 6.92
CA ALA A 32 -7.36 -34.95 8.27
C ALA A 32 -7.89 -33.92 9.31
N GLY A 33 -8.74 -32.97 8.86
CA GLY A 33 -9.31 -31.92 9.73
C GLY A 33 -8.45 -30.65 9.86
N GLU A 34 -7.16 -30.68 9.50
CA GLU A 34 -6.28 -29.54 9.54
C GLU A 34 -6.37 -28.69 8.26
N VAL A 35 -6.24 -27.37 8.38
CA VAL A 35 -6.17 -26.49 7.23
C VAL A 35 -4.78 -26.59 6.60
N VAL A 36 -4.70 -27.08 5.37
CA VAL A 36 -3.45 -27.26 4.61
C VAL A 36 -3.31 -26.29 3.44
N GLY A 37 -4.34 -25.50 3.15
CA GLY A 37 -4.29 -24.46 2.12
C GLY A 37 -5.48 -23.51 2.20
N PHE A 38 -5.33 -22.32 1.61
CA PHE A 38 -6.40 -21.34 1.55
C PHE A 38 -6.24 -20.40 0.34
N CYS A 39 -7.35 -19.82 -0.08
CA CYS A 39 -7.42 -18.72 -1.04
C CYS A 39 -8.41 -17.69 -0.51
N LEU A 40 -7.96 -16.46 -0.31
CA LEU A 40 -8.80 -15.34 0.14
C LEU A 40 -9.21 -14.49 -1.06
N CYS A 41 -10.49 -14.55 -1.38
CA CYS A 41 -11.15 -13.85 -2.47
C CYS A 41 -11.99 -12.70 -1.90
N LEU A 42 -11.91 -11.53 -2.51
CA LEU A 42 -12.70 -10.35 -2.14
C LEU A 42 -13.38 -9.75 -3.37
N VAL A 43 -14.57 -9.19 -3.15
CA VAL A 43 -15.29 -8.31 -4.08
C VAL A 43 -15.80 -7.11 -3.31
N ARG A 44 -15.87 -5.94 -3.96
CA ARG A 44 -16.41 -4.77 -3.27
C ARG A 44 -17.91 -4.90 -3.07
N ARG A 45 -18.32 -4.66 -1.83
CA ARG A 45 -19.71 -4.53 -1.37
C ARG A 45 -19.97 -3.12 -0.84
N VAL A 46 -18.90 -2.44 -0.44
CA VAL A 46 -18.90 -1.04 -0.01
C VAL A 46 -17.95 -0.28 -0.93
N PRO A 47 -18.37 0.87 -1.50
CA PRO A 47 -17.54 1.61 -2.43
C PRO A 47 -16.28 2.17 -1.75
N LEU A 48 -15.18 2.14 -2.48
CA LEU A 48 -13.99 2.90 -2.10
C LEU A 48 -14.14 4.34 -2.59
N GLU A 49 -13.80 5.30 -1.74
CA GLU A 49 -13.86 6.73 -2.05
C GLU A 49 -13.12 7.02 -3.38
N LYS A 50 -13.75 7.78 -4.28
CA LYS A 50 -13.28 8.15 -5.63
C LYS A 50 -13.13 6.99 -6.64
N VAL A 51 -13.22 5.73 -6.21
CA VAL A 51 -13.06 4.54 -7.07
C VAL A 51 -14.41 3.86 -7.32
N GLY A 52 -15.28 3.84 -6.32
CA GLY A 52 -16.59 3.20 -6.43
C GLY A 52 -16.57 1.70 -6.12
N MET A 53 -17.52 0.98 -6.71
CA MET A 53 -17.78 -0.44 -6.42
C MET A 53 -16.89 -1.42 -7.20
N GLU A 54 -16.32 -1.01 -8.34
CA GLU A 54 -15.58 -1.88 -9.26
C GLU A 54 -16.34 -3.22 -9.53
N PRO A 55 -17.59 -3.19 -10.03
CA PRO A 55 -18.48 -4.34 -10.04
C PRO A 55 -17.99 -5.51 -10.90
N GLU A 56 -17.11 -5.24 -11.86
CA GLU A 56 -16.53 -6.25 -12.74
C GLU A 56 -15.32 -6.98 -12.13
N ARG A 57 -14.77 -6.45 -11.02
CA ARG A 57 -13.47 -6.88 -10.49
C ARG A 57 -13.59 -7.65 -9.19
N GLY A 58 -12.81 -8.72 -9.10
CA GLY A 58 -12.51 -9.42 -7.86
C GLY A 58 -11.01 -9.47 -7.57
N TRP A 59 -10.64 -9.81 -6.34
CA TRP A 59 -9.24 -9.87 -5.91
C TRP A 59 -8.95 -11.15 -5.15
N ILE A 60 -7.85 -11.81 -5.48
CA ILE A 60 -7.20 -12.80 -4.63
C ILE A 60 -6.12 -12.05 -3.84
N THR A 61 -6.34 -11.85 -2.55
CA THR A 61 -5.46 -11.02 -1.70
C THR A 61 -4.43 -11.84 -0.95
N ALA A 62 -4.72 -13.12 -0.71
CA ALA A 62 -3.78 -14.06 -0.13
C ALA A 62 -4.09 -15.49 -0.61
N PHE A 63 -3.04 -16.26 -0.85
CA PHE A 63 -3.13 -17.63 -1.33
C PHE A 63 -1.94 -18.43 -0.80
N GLY A 64 -2.18 -19.64 -0.32
CA GLY A 64 -1.10 -20.47 0.16
C GLY A 64 -1.49 -21.94 0.30
N VAL A 65 -0.49 -22.81 0.11
CA VAL A 65 -0.56 -24.25 0.41
C VAL A 65 0.61 -24.61 1.31
N HIS A 66 0.30 -25.30 2.42
CA HIS A 66 1.28 -25.75 3.38
C HIS A 66 2.37 -26.61 2.68
N PRO A 67 3.67 -26.44 2.98
CA PRO A 67 4.74 -27.13 2.27
C PRO A 67 4.53 -28.67 2.17
N ARG A 68 4.08 -29.30 3.24
CA ARG A 68 3.81 -30.77 3.26
C ARG A 68 2.71 -31.23 2.30
N ALA A 69 1.80 -30.31 1.90
CA ALA A 69 0.65 -30.59 1.07
C ALA A 69 0.80 -30.07 -0.37
N ARG A 70 2.00 -29.55 -0.73
CA ARG A 70 2.27 -29.07 -2.09
C ARG A 70 2.41 -30.24 -3.07
N ARG A 71 2.24 -29.91 -4.38
CA ARG A 71 2.37 -30.88 -5.50
C ARG A 71 1.35 -32.02 -5.48
N GLN A 72 0.25 -31.88 -4.74
CA GLN A 72 -0.85 -32.85 -4.62
C GLN A 72 -2.16 -32.32 -5.26
N GLY A 73 -2.09 -31.30 -6.11
CA GLY A 73 -3.27 -30.72 -6.77
C GLY A 73 -4.04 -29.67 -5.94
N ILE A 74 -3.75 -29.55 -4.63
CA ILE A 74 -4.49 -28.66 -3.71
C ILE A 74 -4.49 -27.21 -4.17
N GLY A 75 -3.34 -26.70 -4.63
CA GLY A 75 -3.27 -25.33 -5.15
C GLY A 75 -4.17 -25.10 -6.36
N SER A 76 -4.25 -26.10 -7.27
CA SER A 76 -5.13 -26.03 -8.45
C SER A 76 -6.60 -26.05 -8.04
N ALA A 77 -6.98 -26.93 -7.14
CA ALA A 77 -8.36 -27.00 -6.65
C ALA A 77 -8.80 -25.71 -5.94
N LEU A 78 -7.93 -25.10 -5.13
CA LEU A 78 -8.19 -23.81 -4.50
C LEU A 78 -8.36 -22.69 -5.54
N MET A 79 -7.51 -22.64 -6.57
CA MET A 79 -7.60 -21.62 -7.63
C MET A 79 -8.84 -21.81 -8.49
N GLU A 80 -9.17 -23.05 -8.86
CA GLU A 80 -10.39 -23.40 -9.59
C GLU A 80 -11.65 -23.00 -8.80
N GLY A 81 -11.66 -23.30 -7.48
CA GLY A 81 -12.72 -22.86 -6.57
C GLY A 81 -12.85 -21.34 -6.50
N ALA A 82 -11.72 -20.62 -6.41
CA ALA A 82 -11.71 -19.16 -6.41
C ALA A 82 -12.28 -18.58 -7.72
N LEU A 83 -11.84 -19.10 -8.86
CA LEU A 83 -12.34 -18.65 -10.15
C LEU A 83 -13.83 -18.96 -10.35
N ALA A 84 -14.32 -20.12 -9.83
CA ALA A 84 -15.73 -20.45 -9.82
C ALA A 84 -16.54 -19.48 -8.94
N TRP A 85 -16.05 -19.16 -7.75
CA TRP A 85 -16.67 -18.18 -6.84
C TRP A 85 -16.77 -16.79 -7.48
N PHE A 86 -15.72 -16.30 -8.17
CA PHE A 86 -15.78 -15.03 -8.89
C PHE A 86 -16.81 -15.04 -10.02
N ARG A 87 -16.98 -16.14 -10.76
CA ARG A 87 -18.04 -16.25 -11.77
C ARG A 87 -19.42 -16.24 -11.16
N GLN A 88 -19.63 -16.93 -10.03
CA GLN A 88 -20.89 -16.91 -9.29
C GLN A 88 -21.25 -15.53 -8.75
N THR A 89 -20.24 -14.72 -8.41
CA THR A 89 -20.41 -13.33 -7.99
C THR A 89 -20.38 -12.35 -9.18
N GLU A 90 -20.48 -12.84 -10.40
CA GLU A 90 -20.58 -12.07 -11.65
C GLU A 90 -19.36 -11.18 -11.93
N ARG A 91 -18.16 -11.61 -11.48
CA ARG A 91 -16.91 -10.87 -11.78
C ARG A 91 -16.36 -11.31 -13.13
N ARG A 92 -15.88 -10.35 -13.93
CA ARG A 92 -15.28 -10.55 -15.25
C ARG A 92 -13.78 -10.38 -15.27
N GLU A 93 -13.24 -9.82 -14.21
CA GLU A 93 -11.81 -9.61 -14.02
C GLU A 93 -11.40 -10.05 -12.60
N VAL A 94 -10.30 -10.79 -12.50
CA VAL A 94 -9.67 -11.13 -11.22
C VAL A 94 -8.25 -10.62 -11.21
N ALA A 95 -7.89 -9.85 -10.17
CA ALA A 95 -6.52 -9.43 -9.89
C ALA A 95 -5.93 -10.26 -8.73
N ILE A 96 -4.63 -10.59 -8.81
CA ILE A 96 -3.87 -11.11 -7.66
C ILE A 96 -3.11 -9.93 -7.08
N ALA A 97 -3.47 -9.57 -5.82
CA ALA A 97 -3.19 -8.24 -5.25
C ALA A 97 -3.53 -7.17 -6.31
N PRO A 98 -3.48 -5.94 -6.15
CA PRO A 98 -3.55 -5.15 -4.95
C PRO A 98 -5.01 -4.76 -4.65
N TYR A 99 -5.59 -5.37 -3.69
CA TYR A 99 -6.89 -4.95 -3.17
C TYR A 99 -6.73 -3.74 -2.26
N THR A 100 -6.98 -2.55 -2.75
CA THR A 100 -6.96 -1.34 -1.92
C THR A 100 -8.24 -1.22 -1.07
N PRO A 101 -8.10 -0.85 0.19
CA PRO A 101 -6.88 -0.42 0.88
C PRO A 101 -6.14 -1.56 1.62
N ASN A 102 -6.69 -2.76 1.70
CA ASN A 102 -6.26 -3.81 2.64
C ASN A 102 -5.40 -4.93 2.00
N TYR A 103 -4.64 -4.64 0.94
CA TYR A 103 -3.68 -5.62 0.43
C TYR A 103 -2.50 -5.84 1.41
N PHE A 104 -1.92 -7.04 1.38
CA PHE A 104 -0.75 -7.39 2.20
C PHE A 104 0.56 -6.99 1.51
N VAL A 105 0.64 -7.29 0.21
CA VAL A 105 1.78 -7.00 -0.66
C VAL A 105 1.27 -6.56 -2.03
N PRO A 106 2.08 -5.83 -2.83
CA PRO A 106 1.67 -5.29 -4.13
C PRO A 106 1.27 -6.34 -5.17
N GLY A 107 1.86 -7.53 -5.08
CA GLY A 107 1.68 -8.59 -6.07
C GLY A 107 2.38 -9.87 -5.64
N VAL A 108 2.65 -10.75 -6.58
CA VAL A 108 3.47 -11.94 -6.38
C VAL A 108 4.93 -11.53 -6.42
N ASP A 109 5.69 -11.80 -5.35
CA ASP A 109 7.13 -11.56 -5.31
C ASP A 109 7.83 -12.43 -6.37
N VAL A 110 8.57 -11.79 -7.27
CA VAL A 110 9.11 -12.44 -8.47
C VAL A 110 10.25 -13.41 -8.17
N GLU A 111 10.93 -13.24 -7.04
CA GLU A 111 12.02 -14.11 -6.59
C GLU A 111 11.50 -15.18 -5.62
N ALA A 112 10.86 -14.75 -4.53
CA ALA A 112 10.41 -15.66 -3.47
C ALA A 112 9.33 -16.64 -3.95
N TYR A 113 8.52 -16.26 -4.93
CA TYR A 113 7.41 -17.07 -5.46
C TYR A 113 7.49 -17.28 -6.97
N ALA A 114 8.69 -17.38 -7.56
CA ALA A 114 8.92 -17.55 -8.99
C ALA A 114 8.14 -18.73 -9.60
N ASP A 115 8.14 -19.89 -8.94
CA ASP A 115 7.38 -21.06 -9.40
C ASP A 115 5.86 -20.83 -9.33
N GLY A 116 5.38 -20.11 -8.30
CA GLY A 116 3.99 -19.71 -8.17
C GLY A 116 3.58 -18.74 -9.27
N LEU A 117 4.41 -17.77 -9.57
CA LEU A 117 4.20 -16.82 -10.66
C LEU A 117 4.07 -17.54 -12.01
N ARG A 118 5.01 -18.43 -12.33
CA ARG A 118 4.99 -19.25 -13.55
C ARG A 118 3.73 -20.11 -13.63
N TRP A 119 3.37 -20.78 -12.54
CA TRP A 119 2.16 -21.59 -12.46
C TRP A 119 0.87 -20.78 -12.71
N LEU A 120 0.79 -19.55 -12.16
CA LEU A 120 -0.34 -18.66 -12.37
C LEU A 120 -0.44 -18.18 -13.83
N THR A 121 0.68 -17.84 -14.45
CA THR A 121 0.70 -17.35 -15.83
C THR A 121 0.48 -18.47 -16.85
N GLU A 122 1.22 -19.58 -16.75
CA GLU A 122 1.20 -20.65 -17.74
C GLU A 122 -0.04 -21.54 -17.62
N ARG A 123 -0.44 -21.91 -16.39
CA ARG A 123 -1.57 -22.83 -16.18
C ARG A 123 -2.93 -22.13 -16.08
N PHE A 124 -2.98 -20.98 -15.42
CA PHE A 124 -4.24 -20.26 -15.19
C PHE A 124 -4.44 -19.06 -16.10
N GLY A 125 -3.45 -18.72 -16.94
CA GLY A 125 -3.55 -17.64 -17.92
C GLY A 125 -3.70 -16.26 -17.30
N PHE A 126 -3.09 -16.03 -16.14
CA PHE A 126 -2.96 -14.69 -15.61
C PHE A 126 -1.88 -13.91 -16.36
N GLU A 127 -2.13 -12.63 -16.61
CA GLU A 127 -1.20 -11.72 -17.26
C GLU A 127 -0.55 -10.79 -16.25
N VAL A 128 0.75 -10.51 -16.42
CA VAL A 128 1.47 -9.51 -15.62
C VAL A 128 1.11 -8.13 -16.16
N VAL A 129 0.43 -7.31 -15.35
CA VAL A 129 -0.03 -5.96 -15.74
C VAL A 129 0.78 -4.82 -15.14
N ALA A 130 1.54 -5.07 -14.08
CA ALA A 130 2.46 -4.10 -13.49
C ALA A 130 3.59 -4.82 -12.72
N ARG A 131 4.70 -4.12 -12.53
CA ARG A 131 5.88 -4.60 -11.80
C ARG A 131 6.33 -3.59 -10.75
N PRO A 132 5.54 -3.35 -9.69
CA PRO A 132 5.95 -2.47 -8.62
C PRO A 132 7.11 -3.06 -7.83
N LEU A 133 7.81 -2.17 -7.12
CA LEU A 133 8.89 -2.55 -6.21
C LEU A 133 8.72 -1.91 -4.84
N SER A 134 9.27 -2.57 -3.83
CA SER A 134 9.44 -2.04 -2.48
C SER A 134 10.86 -1.54 -2.32
N MET A 135 11.03 -0.53 -1.48
CA MET A 135 12.34 0.02 -1.16
C MET A 135 12.44 0.28 0.35
N ASP A 136 13.65 0.27 0.87
CA ASP A 136 13.96 0.75 2.20
C ASP A 136 15.20 1.66 2.24
N ALA A 137 15.33 2.42 3.32
CA ALA A 137 16.50 3.21 3.63
C ALA A 137 16.79 3.15 5.13
N ASN A 138 18.06 3.03 5.49
CA ASN A 138 18.52 3.31 6.85
C ASN A 138 18.60 4.83 7.03
N ILE A 139 17.78 5.39 7.93
CA ILE A 139 17.66 6.82 8.15
C ILE A 139 18.46 7.34 9.37
N VAL A 140 19.15 6.46 10.09
CA VAL A 140 19.95 6.85 11.28
C VAL A 140 20.95 7.95 10.94
N ARG A 141 21.59 7.86 9.78
CA ARG A 141 22.59 8.82 9.30
C ARG A 141 22.07 9.77 8.23
N PHE A 142 20.74 9.86 8.08
CA PHE A 142 20.17 10.81 7.13
C PHE A 142 20.56 12.23 7.49
N ASP A 143 21.19 12.93 6.53
CA ASP A 143 21.62 14.32 6.69
C ASP A 143 20.68 15.25 5.91
N PRO A 144 19.92 16.13 6.59
CA PRO A 144 19.07 17.11 5.94
C PRO A 144 19.82 18.32 5.39
N ALA A 145 21.09 18.55 5.80
CA ALA A 145 21.84 19.77 5.45
C ALA A 145 21.90 20.07 3.94
N PRO A 146 22.08 19.07 3.03
CA PRO A 146 22.08 19.31 1.59
C PRO A 146 20.78 19.92 1.03
N TYR A 147 19.69 19.88 1.79
CA TYR A 147 18.36 20.36 1.37
C TYR A 147 17.97 21.70 1.98
N ALA A 148 18.80 22.26 2.87
CA ALA A 148 18.50 23.48 3.62
C ALA A 148 18.27 24.71 2.72
N GLU A 149 19.07 24.90 1.68
CA GLU A 149 18.89 26.01 0.72
C GLU A 149 17.55 25.90 -0.02
N ARG A 150 17.17 24.66 -0.43
CA ARG A 150 15.89 24.42 -1.10
C ARG A 150 14.72 24.72 -0.18
N GLU A 151 14.82 24.34 1.07
CA GLU A 151 13.78 24.64 2.06
C GLU A 151 13.66 26.14 2.31
N ALA A 152 14.78 26.85 2.43
CA ALA A 152 14.81 28.31 2.59
C ALA A 152 14.19 29.02 1.37
N ALA A 153 14.50 28.57 0.16
CA ALA A 153 13.93 29.11 -1.08
C ALA A 153 12.41 28.91 -1.15
N LEU A 154 11.93 27.73 -0.77
CA LEU A 154 10.49 27.45 -0.72
C LEU A 154 9.79 28.31 0.34
N ARG A 155 10.38 28.47 1.50
CA ARG A 155 9.86 29.34 2.57
C ARG A 155 9.78 30.80 2.10
N ALA A 156 10.79 31.30 1.41
CA ALA A 156 10.77 32.64 0.80
C ALA A 156 9.67 32.78 -0.27
N ALA A 157 9.33 31.68 -0.96
CA ALA A 157 8.22 31.61 -1.91
C ALA A 157 6.83 31.37 -1.25
N GLY A 158 6.74 31.43 0.08
CA GLY A 158 5.48 31.28 0.83
C GLY A 158 5.07 29.85 1.10
N VAL A 159 5.95 28.85 0.83
CA VAL A 159 5.66 27.43 1.12
C VAL A 159 6.19 27.05 2.49
N ARG A 160 5.33 26.53 3.36
CA ARG A 160 5.69 25.97 4.67
C ARG A 160 5.44 24.47 4.68
N CYS A 161 6.36 23.68 5.23
CA CYS A 161 6.19 22.24 5.45
C CYS A 161 6.26 21.99 6.96
N GLU A 162 5.16 21.54 7.56
CA GLU A 162 5.02 21.42 9.02
C GLU A 162 4.08 20.27 9.39
N PRO A 163 4.12 19.77 10.63
CA PRO A 163 3.15 18.80 11.13
C PRO A 163 1.72 19.32 11.01
N LEU A 164 0.78 18.41 10.74
CA LEU A 164 -0.64 18.75 10.66
C LEU A 164 -1.17 19.20 12.02
N ALA A 165 -1.66 20.43 12.10
CA ALA A 165 -2.40 20.89 13.26
C ALA A 165 -3.81 20.27 13.27
N PRO A 166 -4.34 19.82 14.44
CA PRO A 166 -5.70 19.24 14.51
C PRO A 166 -6.80 20.17 13.96
N THR A 167 -6.61 21.48 14.08
CA THR A 167 -7.54 22.49 13.56
C THR A 167 -7.57 22.58 12.04
N ALA A 168 -6.53 22.07 11.35
CA ALA A 168 -6.41 22.08 9.90
C ALA A 168 -6.83 20.75 9.22
N ILE A 169 -7.44 19.83 9.98
CA ILE A 169 -7.95 18.57 9.44
C ILE A 169 -8.95 18.78 8.29
N PRO A 170 -9.90 19.74 8.36
CA PRO A 170 -10.84 19.94 7.26
C PRO A 170 -10.16 20.33 5.95
N GLU A 171 -9.22 21.26 5.98
CA GLU A 171 -8.46 21.74 4.80
C GLU A 171 -7.58 20.61 4.24
N PHE A 172 -6.93 19.85 5.11
CA PHE A 172 -6.14 18.69 4.72
C PHE A 172 -6.99 17.63 4.02
N ILE A 173 -8.13 17.26 4.58
CA ILE A 173 -9.03 16.27 3.95
C ILE A 173 -9.59 16.78 2.63
N ALA A 174 -9.96 18.06 2.54
CA ALA A 174 -10.41 18.67 1.29
C ALA A 174 -9.33 18.59 0.20
N PHE A 175 -8.07 18.89 0.53
CA PHE A 175 -6.93 18.70 -0.36
C PHE A 175 -6.79 17.25 -0.82
N MET A 176 -6.82 16.30 0.11
CA MET A 176 -6.70 14.88 -0.19
C MET A 176 -7.79 14.43 -1.16
N GLN A 177 -9.03 14.81 -0.90
CA GLN A 177 -10.18 14.46 -1.74
C GLN A 177 -10.12 15.10 -3.14
N ALA A 178 -9.64 16.33 -3.25
CA ALA A 178 -9.53 17.01 -4.53
C ALA A 178 -8.41 16.46 -5.42
N HIS A 179 -7.24 16.16 -4.84
CA HIS A 179 -5.99 16.02 -5.59
C HIS A 179 -5.35 14.64 -5.54
N LEU A 180 -5.73 13.75 -4.60
CA LEU A 180 -5.02 12.50 -4.35
C LEU A 180 -5.90 11.25 -4.52
N PRO A 181 -5.34 10.04 -4.68
CA PRO A 181 -6.11 8.80 -4.78
C PRO A 181 -6.99 8.53 -3.56
N GLY A 182 -8.14 7.88 -3.76
CA GLY A 182 -9.11 7.64 -2.69
C GLY A 182 -8.64 6.69 -1.58
N ASP A 183 -7.77 5.74 -1.89
CA ASP A 183 -7.13 4.87 -0.90
C ASP A 183 -6.17 5.65 0.02
N TRP A 184 -5.50 6.70 -0.48
CA TRP A 184 -4.66 7.58 0.34
C TRP A 184 -5.50 8.41 1.31
N VAL A 185 -6.66 8.90 0.87
CA VAL A 185 -7.62 9.60 1.75
C VAL A 185 -8.02 8.69 2.92
N ARG A 186 -8.30 7.42 2.64
CA ARG A 186 -8.64 6.44 3.67
C ARG A 186 -7.47 6.21 4.65
N HIS A 187 -6.25 5.99 4.15
CA HIS A 187 -5.06 5.83 5.00
C HIS A 187 -4.82 7.03 5.90
N ALA A 188 -4.98 8.26 5.37
CA ALA A 188 -4.88 9.47 6.17
C ALA A 188 -5.96 9.54 7.26
N ARG A 189 -7.22 9.19 6.93
CA ARG A 189 -8.31 9.14 7.93
C ARG A 189 -8.06 8.10 9.03
N GLU A 190 -7.53 6.93 8.69
CA GLU A 190 -7.19 5.88 9.68
C GLU A 190 -6.11 6.40 10.65
N LEU A 191 -5.04 7.04 10.13
CA LEU A 191 -4.00 7.63 10.98
C LEU A 191 -4.52 8.78 11.84
N LEU A 192 -5.41 9.63 11.31
CA LEU A 192 -6.08 10.70 12.07
C LEU A 192 -6.97 10.14 13.20
N LEU A 193 -7.68 9.04 12.95
CA LEU A 193 -8.48 8.37 13.98
C LEU A 193 -7.58 7.80 15.08
N ASP A 194 -6.46 7.20 14.72
CA ASP A 194 -5.50 6.69 15.70
C ASP A 194 -4.84 7.85 16.48
N ALA A 195 -4.55 8.98 15.84
CA ALA A 195 -4.06 10.19 16.52
C ALA A 195 -5.10 10.77 17.50
N ALA A 196 -6.37 10.83 17.09
CA ALA A 196 -7.46 11.28 17.98
C ALA A 196 -7.69 10.37 19.18
N ARG A 197 -7.32 9.08 19.09
CA ARG A 197 -7.37 8.11 20.19
C ARG A 197 -6.10 8.05 21.03
N GLY A 198 -5.07 8.83 20.68
CA GLY A 198 -3.77 8.81 21.35
C GLY A 198 -2.87 7.63 21.00
N HIS A 199 -3.20 6.86 19.95
CA HIS A 199 -2.39 5.74 19.48
C HIS A 199 -1.32 6.18 18.45
N ALA A 200 -1.47 7.36 17.85
CA ALA A 200 -0.54 7.99 16.92
C ALA A 200 -0.38 9.47 17.26
N GLY A 201 0.53 10.17 16.59
CA GLY A 201 0.69 11.62 16.71
C GLY A 201 0.33 12.33 15.42
N TYR A 202 -0.21 13.53 15.51
CA TYR A 202 -0.47 14.39 14.35
C TYR A 202 0.81 14.78 13.60
N ASP A 203 1.96 14.74 14.26
CA ASP A 203 3.30 14.94 13.70
C ASP A 203 3.74 13.82 12.73
N GLN A 204 2.97 12.71 12.66
CA GLN A 204 3.15 11.67 11.65
C GLN A 204 2.55 12.07 10.29
N ILE A 205 1.85 13.19 10.21
CA ILE A 205 1.33 13.77 8.96
C ILE A 205 1.99 15.15 8.80
N LEU A 206 2.81 15.27 7.76
CA LEU A 206 3.45 16.52 7.36
C LEU A 206 2.65 17.12 6.21
N VAL A 207 2.33 18.39 6.28
CA VAL A 207 1.61 19.12 5.22
C VAL A 207 2.45 20.27 4.68
N ALA A 208 2.37 20.47 3.37
CA ALA A 208 2.91 21.65 2.70
C ALA A 208 1.78 22.65 2.45
N TRP A 209 1.98 23.86 2.92
CA TRP A 209 1.10 25.01 2.74
C TRP A 209 1.68 25.99 1.73
N LEU A 210 0.85 26.53 0.86
CA LEU A 210 1.16 27.73 0.07
C LEU A 210 0.13 28.81 0.44
N GLY A 211 0.58 29.81 1.22
CA GLY A 211 -0.36 30.69 1.91
C GLY A 211 -1.23 29.90 2.88
N GLU A 212 -2.56 29.92 2.68
CA GLU A 212 -3.56 29.20 3.48
C GLU A 212 -4.03 27.89 2.81
N GLU A 213 -3.50 27.52 1.64
CA GLU A 213 -3.89 26.31 0.93
C GLU A 213 -2.94 25.16 1.23
N VAL A 214 -3.48 23.96 1.50
CA VAL A 214 -2.70 22.72 1.51
C VAL A 214 -2.38 22.33 0.06
N VAL A 215 -1.10 22.14 -0.24
CA VAL A 215 -0.63 21.81 -1.60
C VAL A 215 0.17 20.51 -1.67
N GLY A 216 0.41 19.86 -0.55
CA GLY A 216 1.08 18.58 -0.50
C GLY A 216 1.07 17.99 0.90
N TYR A 217 1.37 16.70 0.97
CA TYR A 217 1.47 15.99 2.24
C TYR A 217 2.41 14.80 2.15
N CYS A 218 2.82 14.34 3.30
CA CYS A 218 3.52 13.09 3.51
C CYS A 218 3.09 12.53 4.87
N GLN A 219 2.99 11.22 5.00
CA GLN A 219 2.73 10.58 6.29
C GLN A 219 3.65 9.38 6.51
N PHE A 220 3.70 8.90 7.75
CA PHE A 220 4.33 7.63 8.08
C PHE A 220 3.59 6.94 9.22
N ASP A 221 3.64 5.60 9.24
CA ASP A 221 3.09 4.77 10.31
C ASP A 221 4.16 3.74 10.71
N GLY A 222 4.74 3.91 11.92
CA GLY A 222 5.98 3.24 12.26
C GLY A 222 7.07 3.55 11.22
N GLU A 223 7.76 2.52 10.72
CA GLU A 223 8.78 2.68 9.68
C GLU A 223 8.21 2.71 8.25
N HIS A 224 6.91 2.54 8.08
CA HIS A 224 6.25 2.68 6.77
C HIS A 224 6.13 4.14 6.38
N PHE A 225 6.93 4.55 5.39
CA PHE A 225 6.90 5.87 4.79
C PHE A 225 5.82 5.94 3.70
N GLY A 226 5.01 6.98 3.73
CA GLY A 226 3.96 7.23 2.74
C GLY A 226 2.56 6.79 3.21
N PRO A 227 1.56 7.08 2.37
CA PRO A 227 1.65 7.76 1.07
C PRO A 227 2.15 9.20 1.16
N TYR A 228 2.68 9.74 0.04
CA TYR A 228 2.98 11.16 -0.06
C TYR A 228 2.71 11.71 -1.46
N GLY A 229 2.30 12.97 -1.55
CA GLY A 229 1.97 13.60 -2.81
C GLY A 229 1.93 15.12 -2.75
N VAL A 230 2.08 15.73 -3.92
CA VAL A 230 2.01 17.18 -4.14
C VAL A 230 1.02 17.44 -5.27
N ARG A 231 0.23 18.50 -5.14
CA ARG A 231 -0.69 18.99 -6.17
C ARG A 231 0.00 19.04 -7.53
N SER A 232 -0.64 18.54 -8.57
CA SER A 232 -0.01 18.26 -9.87
C SER A 232 0.63 19.48 -10.52
N ASP A 233 0.00 20.67 -10.41
CA ASP A 233 0.49 21.95 -10.95
C ASP A 233 1.71 22.51 -10.20
N LEU A 234 2.04 21.96 -9.04
CA LEU A 234 3.17 22.35 -8.18
C LEU A 234 4.29 21.30 -8.13
N GLN A 235 4.13 20.20 -8.88
CA GLN A 235 5.18 19.20 -9.00
C GLN A 235 6.43 19.78 -9.69
N GLY A 236 7.60 19.20 -9.41
CA GLY A 236 8.87 19.68 -9.95
C GLY A 236 9.47 20.90 -9.25
N LYS A 237 8.71 21.62 -8.40
CA LYS A 237 9.16 22.83 -7.69
C LYS A 237 9.93 22.55 -6.38
N GLY A 238 10.13 21.28 -6.02
CA GLY A 238 10.91 20.89 -4.85
C GLY A 238 10.10 20.67 -3.57
N ILE A 239 8.79 20.92 -3.57
CA ILE A 239 7.92 20.76 -2.40
C ILE A 239 7.95 19.30 -1.89
N GLY A 240 7.82 18.32 -2.78
CA GLY A 240 7.90 16.89 -2.40
C GLY A 240 9.26 16.52 -1.80
N THR A 241 10.35 17.14 -2.26
CA THR A 241 11.69 16.94 -1.68
C THR A 241 11.73 17.40 -0.22
N VAL A 242 11.22 18.60 0.07
CA VAL A 242 11.22 19.15 1.44
C VAL A 242 10.26 18.38 2.34
N LEU A 243 9.07 17.98 1.84
CA LEU A 243 8.17 17.10 2.58
C LEU A 243 8.84 15.78 2.97
N MET A 244 9.58 15.16 2.05
CA MET A 244 10.32 13.91 2.34
C MET A 244 11.41 14.15 3.39
N VAL A 245 12.21 15.22 3.25
CA VAL A 245 13.23 15.59 4.25
C VAL A 245 12.61 15.73 5.64
N ARG A 246 11.54 16.50 5.75
CA ARG A 246 10.85 16.73 7.03
C ARG A 246 10.23 15.46 7.59
N CYS A 247 9.67 14.59 6.72
CA CYS A 247 9.12 13.31 7.15
C CYS A 247 10.21 12.39 7.71
N LEU A 248 11.35 12.24 7.02
CA LEU A 248 12.46 11.42 7.49
C LEU A 248 13.08 11.99 8.79
N GLN A 249 13.10 13.30 8.96
CA GLN A 249 13.50 13.93 10.24
C GLN A 249 12.51 13.58 11.36
N ALA A 250 11.20 13.72 11.14
CA ALA A 250 10.17 13.38 12.12
C ALA A 250 10.23 11.87 12.50
N MET A 251 10.47 10.99 11.54
CA MET A 251 10.69 9.58 11.82
C MET A 251 11.90 9.34 12.73
N ARG A 252 13.02 10.00 12.48
CA ARG A 252 14.23 9.93 13.34
C ARG A 252 13.98 10.47 14.73
N GLU A 253 13.31 11.60 14.87
CA GLU A 253 12.96 12.22 16.16
C GLU A 253 12.10 11.30 17.03
N ARG A 254 11.33 10.41 16.40
CA ARG A 254 10.59 9.32 17.06
C ARG A 254 11.42 8.07 17.34
N GLY A 255 12.74 8.10 17.07
CA GLY A 255 13.64 6.98 17.30
C GLY A 255 13.54 5.85 16.25
N LEU A 256 12.93 6.11 15.10
CA LEU A 256 12.88 5.13 14.00
C LEU A 256 14.22 5.10 13.26
N HIS A 257 14.63 3.91 12.85
CA HIS A 257 15.94 3.68 12.23
C HIS A 257 15.84 3.43 10.72
N HIS A 258 14.69 3.00 10.24
CA HIS A 258 14.43 2.71 8.84
C HIS A 258 13.21 3.45 8.33
N ALA A 259 13.17 3.67 7.03
CA ALA A 259 11.98 4.08 6.30
C ALA A 259 11.80 3.13 5.14
N TRP A 260 10.61 2.56 4.96
CA TRP A 260 10.32 1.68 3.84
C TRP A 260 9.04 2.07 3.12
N VAL A 261 9.00 1.81 1.82
CA VAL A 261 7.83 1.98 0.96
C VAL A 261 7.46 0.64 0.35
N LEU A 262 6.15 0.34 0.37
CA LEU A 262 5.66 -0.95 -0.10
C LEU A 262 5.47 -0.99 -1.62
N TRP A 263 5.06 0.14 -2.21
CA TRP A 263 4.71 0.23 -3.62
C TRP A 263 5.30 1.49 -4.25
N THR A 264 6.18 1.30 -5.24
CA THR A 264 6.63 2.37 -6.13
C THR A 264 6.92 1.83 -7.54
N SER A 265 7.08 2.72 -8.50
CA SER A 265 7.53 2.38 -9.87
C SER A 265 9.04 2.59 -10.01
N ASP A 266 9.65 1.97 -11.04
CA ASP A 266 11.07 2.17 -11.36
C ASP A 266 11.40 3.66 -11.58
N GLU A 267 10.55 4.40 -12.30
CA GLU A 267 10.74 5.84 -12.53
C GLU A 267 10.74 6.63 -11.21
N THR A 268 9.76 6.39 -10.35
CA THR A 268 9.66 7.09 -9.06
C THR A 268 10.78 6.68 -8.13
N ALA A 269 11.17 5.40 -8.12
CA ALA A 269 12.29 4.89 -7.34
C ALA A 269 13.59 5.63 -7.66
N GLN A 270 13.94 5.74 -8.94
CA GLN A 270 15.16 6.41 -9.40
C GLN A 270 15.10 7.92 -9.22
N ARG A 271 13.99 8.54 -9.57
CA ARG A 271 13.84 10.00 -9.55
C ARG A 271 13.75 10.58 -8.16
N ILE A 272 13.13 9.87 -7.22
CA ILE A 272 12.82 10.37 -5.87
C ILE A 272 13.58 9.57 -4.83
N TYR A 273 13.21 8.32 -4.59
CA TYR A 273 13.63 7.55 -3.43
C TYR A 273 15.14 7.29 -3.36
N ALA A 274 15.78 6.98 -4.48
CA ALA A 274 17.22 6.71 -4.53
C ALA A 274 18.06 7.90 -4.04
N ARG A 275 17.59 9.14 -4.23
CA ARG A 275 18.27 10.36 -3.75
C ARG A 275 18.31 10.46 -2.24
N PHE A 276 17.42 9.76 -1.54
CA PHE A 276 17.33 9.70 -0.07
C PHE A 276 17.92 8.42 0.50
N GLY A 277 18.67 7.66 -0.32
CA GLY A 277 19.34 6.43 0.11
C GLY A 277 18.45 5.18 0.12
N PHE A 278 17.22 5.27 -0.38
CA PHE A 278 16.38 4.09 -0.53
C PHE A 278 16.95 3.15 -1.60
N ARG A 279 16.89 1.86 -1.31
CA ARG A 279 17.31 0.77 -2.19
C ARG A 279 16.16 -0.19 -2.40
N GLU A 280 16.09 -0.78 -3.59
CA GLU A 280 15.12 -1.84 -3.89
C GLU A 280 15.37 -3.04 -2.96
N THR A 281 14.30 -3.53 -2.36
CA THR A 281 14.32 -4.70 -1.47
C THR A 281 13.56 -5.87 -2.06
N ARG A 282 12.46 -5.60 -2.77
CA ARG A 282 11.62 -6.64 -3.38
C ARG A 282 10.97 -6.11 -4.65
N ARG A 283 10.72 -7.01 -5.59
CA ARG A 283 9.98 -6.72 -6.81
C ARG A 283 8.78 -7.66 -6.95
N PHE A 284 7.68 -7.13 -7.43
CA PHE A 284 6.43 -7.86 -7.50
C PHE A 284 5.88 -7.89 -8.93
N ALA A 285 5.05 -8.91 -9.21
CA ALA A 285 4.21 -8.97 -10.38
C ALA A 285 2.74 -8.83 -9.97
N VAL A 286 2.08 -7.78 -10.44
CA VAL A 286 0.63 -7.64 -10.34
C VAL A 286 0.01 -8.45 -11.46
N LEU A 287 -0.87 -9.37 -11.11
CA LEU A 287 -1.48 -10.28 -12.08
C LEU A 287 -2.95 -9.96 -12.27
N ARG A 288 -3.41 -10.19 -13.49
CA ARG A 288 -4.80 -10.01 -13.88
C ARG A 288 -5.25 -11.14 -14.82
N LYS A 289 -6.48 -11.58 -14.66
CA LYS A 289 -7.16 -12.50 -15.59
C LYS A 289 -8.54 -11.94 -15.92
N ARG A 290 -8.90 -12.00 -17.19
CA ARG A 290 -10.24 -11.67 -17.71
C ARG A 290 -10.86 -12.90 -18.38
N TRP A 291 -12.20 -13.00 -18.42
CA TRP A 291 -12.99 -14.00 -19.12
C TRP A 291 -14.32 -13.46 -19.63
#